data_11704a194f3d7bd1bb86c9b2e14ee7a0
#
_entry.id   11704a194f3d7bd1bb86c9b2e14ee7a0
#
_cell.length_a   1.000
_cell.length_b   1.000
_cell.length_c   1.000
_cell.angle_alpha   90.00
_cell.angle_beta   90.00
_cell.angle_gamma   90.00
#
_symmetry.space_group_name_H-M   'P 1'
#
loop_
_entity.id
_entity.type
_entity.pdbx_description
1 polymer ?
#
loop_
_entity_poly.entity_id
_entity_poly.type
_entity_poly.pdbx_seq_one_letter_code
_entity_poly.pdbx_strand_id
1 'polypeptide(L)'
;RLKIYLTNSLEESHPDTGTLFANWLSSEANEANFIKRDTPVMCIVGNPPYASSSTNKGKWIESLTADYKKDLKEKSYNSLSDDYVKFIRFGQYFIDKNGSGILAYISNNSFIDGITHRQMRKHLLESFDKIYILDLHGNAKKKEVCLDGSVDQNVFDIMQGVSINLFVK
;
A
#
# COMPACT_ATOMS: atom_id res chain seq x y z
N ARG A 1 8.61 20.63 -13.73
CA ARG A 1 8.47 21.25 -12.41
C ARG A 1 7.90 20.20 -11.45
N LEU A 2 8.50 20.00 -10.27
CA LEU A 2 7.96 19.14 -9.22
C LEU A 2 6.65 19.75 -8.70
N LYS A 3 5.62 18.94 -8.60
CA LYS A 3 4.33 19.29 -7.98
C LYS A 3 4.17 18.49 -6.70
N ILE A 4 3.74 19.12 -5.61
CA ILE A 4 3.55 18.51 -4.30
C ILE A 4 2.13 18.85 -3.85
N TYR A 5 1.37 17.84 -3.43
CA TYR A 5 0.00 17.98 -2.96
C TYR A 5 -0.18 17.29 -1.61
N LEU A 6 -0.88 17.94 -0.70
CA LEU A 6 -1.32 17.32 0.56
C LEU A 6 -2.67 16.64 0.33
N THR A 7 -2.70 15.32 0.37
CA THR A 7 -3.94 14.55 0.17
C THR A 7 -3.86 13.20 0.89
N ASN A 8 -5.01 12.66 1.29
CA ASN A 8 -5.07 11.27 1.75
C ASN A 8 -5.11 10.34 0.51
N SER A 9 -4.05 9.57 0.31
CA SER A 9 -3.96 8.65 -0.83
C SER A 9 -5.01 7.54 -0.80
N LEU A 10 -5.48 7.15 0.39
CA LEU A 10 -6.44 6.06 0.57
C LEU A 10 -7.91 6.51 0.48
N GLU A 11 -8.16 7.76 0.12
CA GLU A 11 -9.48 8.28 -0.21
C GLU A 11 -9.69 8.37 -1.72
N GLU A 12 -10.93 8.09 -2.13
CA GLU A 12 -11.35 8.29 -3.50
C GLU A 12 -11.27 9.78 -3.89
N SER A 13 -11.14 10.04 -5.19
CA SER A 13 -11.27 11.41 -5.69
C SER A 13 -12.69 11.92 -5.47
N HIS A 14 -12.81 13.13 -4.92
CA HIS A 14 -14.09 13.80 -4.76
C HIS A 14 -14.39 14.69 -5.97
N PRO A 15 -15.70 14.96 -6.28
CA PRO A 15 -16.07 16.00 -7.23
C PRO A 15 -15.55 17.36 -6.81
N ASP A 16 -15.25 18.22 -7.77
CA ASP A 16 -14.75 19.57 -7.52
C ASP A 16 -15.73 20.36 -6.64
N THR A 17 -15.30 20.72 -5.45
CA THR A 17 -16.08 21.54 -4.53
C THR A 17 -15.72 23.01 -4.74
N GLY A 18 -16.57 23.74 -5.46
CA GLY A 18 -16.50 25.19 -5.58
C GLY A 18 -16.94 25.87 -4.29
N THR A 19 -16.06 26.07 -3.33
CA THR A 19 -16.35 26.92 -2.16
C THR A 19 -15.72 28.30 -2.35
N LEU A 20 -16.52 29.34 -2.31
CA LEU A 20 -16.14 30.73 -2.52
C LEU A 20 -15.10 31.29 -1.51
N PHE A 21 -14.88 30.61 -0.40
CA PHE A 21 -14.05 31.10 0.72
C PHE A 21 -12.68 30.43 0.89
N ALA A 22 -12.33 29.43 0.07
CA ALA A 22 -11.06 28.70 0.20
C ALA A 22 -10.41 28.42 -1.16
N ASN A 23 -10.33 29.43 -2.02
CA ASN A 23 -9.85 29.26 -3.41
C ASN A 23 -8.47 28.59 -3.53
N TRP A 24 -7.58 28.80 -2.58
CA TRP A 24 -6.25 28.18 -2.61
C TRP A 24 -6.29 26.70 -2.20
N LEU A 25 -6.91 26.38 -1.05
CA LEU A 25 -7.06 25.00 -0.58
C LEU A 25 -7.94 24.16 -1.52
N SER A 26 -8.96 24.77 -2.12
CA SER A 26 -9.80 24.10 -3.10
C SER A 26 -9.07 23.84 -4.42
N SER A 27 -8.19 24.74 -4.85
CA SER A 27 -7.37 24.57 -6.05
C SER A 27 -6.40 23.39 -5.91
N GLU A 28 -5.67 23.31 -4.78
CA GLU A 28 -4.76 22.21 -4.52
C GLU A 28 -5.51 20.86 -4.39
N ALA A 29 -6.62 20.85 -3.70
CA ALA A 29 -7.47 19.66 -3.55
C ALA A 29 -8.04 19.20 -4.90
N ASN A 30 -8.49 20.13 -5.73
CA ASN A 30 -9.01 19.83 -7.06
C ASN A 30 -7.90 19.29 -7.99
N GLU A 31 -6.68 19.85 -7.95
CA GLU A 31 -5.55 19.31 -8.71
C GLU A 31 -5.18 17.89 -8.24
N ALA A 32 -5.14 17.64 -6.94
CA ALA A 32 -4.91 16.31 -6.39
C ALA A 32 -6.01 15.31 -6.81
N ASN A 33 -7.28 15.73 -6.79
CA ASN A 33 -8.41 14.92 -7.25
C ASN A 33 -8.35 14.64 -8.75
N PHE A 34 -7.98 15.62 -9.57
CA PHE A 34 -7.76 15.45 -11.01
C PHE A 34 -6.69 14.39 -11.28
N ILE A 35 -5.57 14.43 -10.54
CA ILE A 35 -4.50 13.44 -10.68
C ILE A 35 -5.02 12.04 -10.34
N LYS A 36 -5.73 11.88 -9.23
CA LYS A 36 -6.31 10.59 -8.84
C LYS A 36 -7.31 10.05 -9.86
N ARG A 37 -8.11 10.91 -10.47
CA ARG A 37 -9.19 10.53 -11.38
C ARG A 37 -8.71 10.30 -12.82
N ASP A 38 -7.93 11.25 -13.34
CA ASP A 38 -7.76 11.41 -14.78
C ASP A 38 -6.30 11.28 -15.26
N THR A 39 -5.31 11.37 -14.35
CA THR A 39 -3.90 11.30 -14.77
C THR A 39 -3.42 9.85 -14.78
N PRO A 40 -2.81 9.39 -15.90
CA PRO A 40 -2.15 8.09 -15.92
C PRO A 40 -1.00 8.03 -14.91
N VAL A 41 -1.05 7.07 -13.99
CA VAL A 41 -0.01 6.87 -12.97
C VAL A 41 0.83 5.67 -13.37
N MET A 42 2.01 5.92 -13.92
CA MET A 42 2.92 4.88 -14.41
C MET A 42 3.93 4.40 -13.37
N CYS A 43 4.21 5.21 -12.37
CA CYS A 43 5.16 4.86 -11.32
C CYS A 43 4.67 5.35 -9.97
N ILE A 44 4.58 4.44 -9.01
CA ILE A 44 4.23 4.73 -7.63
C ILE A 44 5.38 4.26 -6.74
N VAL A 45 5.98 5.19 -6.01
CA VAL A 45 7.10 4.90 -5.09
C VAL A 45 6.75 5.44 -3.72
N GLY A 46 7.02 4.69 -2.66
CA GLY A 46 6.75 5.17 -1.31
C GLY A 46 7.21 4.25 -0.19
N ASN A 47 7.04 4.78 1.01
CA ASN A 47 7.22 4.06 2.27
C ASN A 47 5.92 4.21 3.08
N PRO A 48 4.93 3.34 2.86
CA PRO A 48 3.66 3.38 3.58
C PRO A 48 3.81 3.23 5.08
N PRO A 49 2.89 3.80 5.89
CA PRO A 49 2.91 3.64 7.34
C PRO A 49 2.87 2.17 7.78
N TYR A 50 3.58 1.86 8.86
CA TYR A 50 3.64 0.52 9.45
C TYR A 50 2.59 0.29 10.55
N ALA A 51 1.54 1.11 10.59
CA ALA A 51 0.48 0.99 11.59
C ALA A 51 -0.30 -0.33 11.43
N SER A 52 -0.32 -1.12 12.51
CA SER A 52 -1.07 -2.38 12.58
C SER A 52 -2.57 -2.19 12.82
N SER A 53 -3.04 -0.96 12.97
CA SER A 53 -4.45 -0.63 13.14
C SER A 53 -4.75 0.63 12.34
N SER A 54 -5.19 0.43 11.11
CA SER A 54 -5.51 1.51 10.19
C SER A 54 -6.70 2.35 10.67
N THR A 55 -6.53 3.65 10.65
CA THR A 55 -7.64 4.62 10.79
C THR A 55 -8.31 4.93 9.45
N ASN A 56 -7.72 4.51 8.34
CA ASN A 56 -8.23 4.67 6.98
C ASN A 56 -9.36 3.67 6.70
N LYS A 57 -10.60 4.02 7.06
CA LYS A 57 -11.80 3.18 6.94
C LYS A 57 -12.78 3.71 5.89
N GLY A 58 -12.31 4.45 4.91
CA GLY A 58 -13.11 4.96 3.80
C GLY A 58 -13.72 3.81 2.98
N LYS A 59 -14.97 3.97 2.55
CA LYS A 59 -15.72 2.93 1.81
C LYS A 59 -14.98 2.46 0.55
N TRP A 60 -14.31 3.37 -0.13
CA TRP A 60 -13.60 3.08 -1.37
C TRP A 60 -12.43 2.11 -1.13
N ILE A 61 -11.51 2.42 -0.21
CA ILE A 61 -10.36 1.54 0.07
C ILE A 61 -10.77 0.22 0.71
N GLU A 62 -11.84 0.22 1.53
CA GLU A 62 -12.39 -1.01 2.08
C GLU A 62 -13.01 -1.89 0.99
N SER A 63 -13.68 -1.30 -0.03
CA SER A 63 -14.19 -2.05 -1.17
C SER A 63 -13.07 -2.66 -2.02
N LEU A 64 -11.97 -1.93 -2.22
CA LEU A 64 -10.81 -2.44 -2.94
C LEU A 64 -10.13 -3.60 -2.19
N THR A 65 -9.95 -3.47 -0.88
CA THR A 65 -9.31 -4.51 -0.07
C THR A 65 -10.22 -5.72 0.18
N ALA A 66 -11.50 -5.63 -0.10
CA ALA A 66 -12.43 -6.76 -0.02
C ALA A 66 -12.01 -7.93 -0.92
N ASP A 67 -11.36 -7.66 -2.06
CA ASP A 67 -10.82 -8.69 -2.94
C ASP A 67 -9.77 -9.55 -2.25
N TYR A 68 -8.94 -8.97 -1.40
CA TYR A 68 -7.92 -9.70 -0.62
C TYR A 68 -8.52 -10.57 0.50
N LYS A 69 -9.79 -10.33 0.85
CA LYS A 69 -10.53 -11.05 1.91
C LYS A 69 -11.43 -12.16 1.36
N LYS A 70 -11.58 -12.23 0.03
CA LYS A 70 -12.41 -13.26 -0.62
C LYS A 70 -11.91 -14.68 -0.30
N ASP A 71 -12.85 -15.61 -0.10
CA ASP A 71 -12.58 -17.04 0.11
C ASP A 71 -11.65 -17.36 1.28
N LEU A 72 -11.42 -16.40 2.19
CA LEU A 72 -10.75 -16.66 3.44
C LEU A 72 -11.73 -17.26 4.44
N LYS A 73 -11.29 -18.32 5.16
CA LYS A 73 -12.08 -19.01 6.17
C LYS A 73 -11.58 -18.73 7.61
N GLU A 74 -10.64 -17.85 7.75
CA GLU A 74 -10.07 -17.47 9.04
C GLU A 74 -11.08 -16.70 9.88
N LYS A 75 -11.00 -16.86 11.21
CA LYS A 75 -11.86 -16.14 12.16
C LYS A 75 -11.58 -14.64 12.22
N SER A 76 -10.39 -14.21 11.81
CA SER A 76 -9.98 -12.81 11.84
C SER A 76 -9.13 -12.46 10.63
N TYR A 77 -9.41 -11.30 10.05
CA TYR A 77 -8.67 -10.70 8.91
C TYR A 77 -7.98 -9.40 9.30
N ASN A 78 -7.72 -9.18 10.58
CA ASN A 78 -7.18 -7.91 11.08
C ASN A 78 -5.89 -7.50 10.36
N SER A 79 -5.01 -8.46 10.06
CA SER A 79 -3.75 -8.20 9.32
C SER A 79 -3.96 -7.67 7.90
N LEU A 80 -5.11 -7.95 7.27
CA LEU A 80 -5.46 -7.39 5.96
C LEU A 80 -6.07 -5.98 6.05
N SER A 81 -6.22 -5.46 7.25
CA SER A 81 -6.70 -4.10 7.49
C SER A 81 -5.56 -3.14 7.84
N ASP A 82 -4.32 -3.60 7.85
CA ASP A 82 -3.14 -2.78 8.09
C ASP A 82 -2.94 -1.77 6.94
N ASP A 83 -2.38 -0.61 7.24
CA ASP A 83 -2.20 0.47 6.27
C ASP A 83 -1.37 0.03 5.06
N TYR A 84 -0.27 -0.70 5.28
CA TYR A 84 0.59 -1.13 4.16
C TYR A 84 -0.17 -2.01 3.14
N VAL A 85 -1.12 -2.85 3.58
CA VAL A 85 -1.96 -3.68 2.70
C VAL A 85 -2.86 -2.78 1.85
N LYS A 86 -3.45 -1.75 2.47
CA LYS A 86 -4.29 -0.76 1.77
C LYS A 86 -3.49 0.03 0.75
N PHE A 87 -2.25 0.44 1.10
CA PHE A 87 -1.37 1.15 0.17
C PHE A 87 -0.92 0.26 -1.01
N ILE A 88 -0.61 -1.01 -0.77
CA ILE A 88 -0.30 -1.95 -1.87
C ILE A 88 -1.53 -2.11 -2.77
N ARG A 89 -2.74 -2.26 -2.21
CA ARG A 89 -3.97 -2.36 -3.00
C ARG A 89 -4.31 -1.08 -3.77
N PHE A 90 -4.05 0.07 -3.15
CA PHE A 90 -4.13 1.38 -3.81
C PHE A 90 -3.20 1.45 -5.03
N GLY A 91 -1.92 1.11 -4.85
CA GLY A 91 -0.95 1.11 -5.94
C GLY A 91 -1.34 0.15 -7.06
N GLN A 92 -1.73 -1.08 -6.70
CA GLN A 92 -2.24 -2.07 -7.65
C GLN A 92 -3.42 -1.51 -8.46
N TYR A 93 -4.40 -0.89 -7.81
CA TYR A 93 -5.56 -0.32 -8.49
C TYR A 93 -5.18 0.70 -9.58
N PHE A 94 -4.24 1.63 -9.28
CA PHE A 94 -3.83 2.63 -10.26
C PHE A 94 -3.01 2.04 -11.40
N ILE A 95 -2.12 1.08 -11.11
CA ILE A 95 -1.36 0.39 -12.16
C ILE A 95 -2.29 -0.46 -13.04
N ASP A 96 -3.26 -1.16 -12.46
CA ASP A 96 -4.27 -1.92 -13.21
C ASP A 96 -5.13 -1.01 -14.08
N LYS A 97 -5.59 0.13 -13.53
CA LYS A 97 -6.34 1.14 -14.27
C LYS A 97 -5.56 1.72 -15.44
N ASN A 98 -4.26 1.92 -15.28
CA ASN A 98 -3.37 2.42 -16.33
C ASN A 98 -2.98 1.36 -17.37
N GLY A 99 -3.06 0.08 -17.01
CA GLY A 99 -2.71 -1.06 -17.86
C GLY A 99 -1.22 -1.41 -17.88
N SER A 100 -0.33 -0.52 -17.43
CA SER A 100 1.11 -0.75 -17.28
C SER A 100 1.69 0.19 -16.24
N GLY A 101 2.81 -0.19 -15.63
CA GLY A 101 3.52 0.67 -14.69
C GLY A 101 4.30 -0.08 -13.63
N ILE A 102 4.83 0.67 -12.68
CA ILE A 102 5.67 0.17 -11.60
C ILE A 102 5.14 0.65 -10.25
N LEU A 103 5.00 -0.31 -9.33
CA LEU A 103 4.75 -0.03 -7.92
C LEU A 103 5.97 -0.45 -7.10
N ALA A 104 6.62 0.49 -6.43
CA ALA A 104 7.82 0.26 -5.65
C ALA A 104 7.62 0.75 -4.20
N TYR A 105 7.45 -0.19 -3.27
CA TYR A 105 7.26 0.13 -1.86
C TYR A 105 8.28 -0.56 -0.97
N ILE A 106 8.73 0.17 0.05
CA ILE A 106 9.30 -0.46 1.24
C ILE A 106 8.17 -0.61 2.25
N SER A 107 7.90 -1.82 2.72
CA SER A 107 6.73 -2.11 3.56
C SER A 107 6.96 -3.26 4.53
N ASN A 108 6.01 -3.49 5.43
CA ASN A 108 5.96 -4.68 6.25
C ASN A 108 5.99 -5.94 5.38
N ASN A 109 6.84 -6.91 5.74
CA ASN A 109 7.08 -8.15 4.98
C ASN A 109 6.08 -9.28 5.29
N SER A 110 5.13 -9.07 6.20
CA SER A 110 4.21 -10.15 6.66
C SER A 110 3.32 -10.71 5.54
N PHE A 111 3.14 -9.99 4.43
CA PHE A 111 2.36 -10.51 3.30
C PHE A 111 3.09 -11.60 2.52
N ILE A 112 4.41 -11.73 2.66
CA ILE A 112 5.24 -12.70 1.90
C ILE A 112 4.86 -14.13 2.29
N ASP A 113 4.73 -14.41 3.59
CA ASP A 113 4.49 -15.74 4.13
C ASP A 113 3.21 -15.87 4.97
N GLY A 114 2.58 -14.75 5.33
CA GLY A 114 1.39 -14.75 6.18
C GLY A 114 0.23 -15.54 5.58
N ILE A 115 -0.36 -16.46 6.37
CA ILE A 115 -1.46 -17.34 5.93
C ILE A 115 -2.68 -16.52 5.45
N THR A 116 -3.06 -15.48 6.19
CA THR A 116 -4.20 -14.62 5.85
C THR A 116 -3.97 -13.79 4.59
N HIS A 117 -2.71 -13.59 4.17
CA HIS A 117 -2.35 -12.81 2.99
C HIS A 117 -2.34 -13.63 1.68
N ARG A 118 -2.73 -14.92 1.70
CA ARG A 118 -2.68 -15.76 0.49
C ARG A 118 -3.51 -15.22 -0.68
N GLN A 119 -4.69 -14.64 -0.40
CA GLN A 119 -5.51 -14.02 -1.45
C GLN A 119 -4.87 -12.71 -1.96
N MET A 120 -4.29 -11.91 -1.08
CA MET A 120 -3.50 -10.75 -1.50
C MET A 120 -2.37 -11.17 -2.45
N ARG A 121 -1.57 -12.19 -2.08
CA ARG A 121 -0.50 -12.72 -2.96
C ARG A 121 -1.04 -13.20 -4.30
N LYS A 122 -2.16 -13.94 -4.30
CA LYS A 122 -2.82 -14.38 -5.52
C LYS A 122 -3.16 -13.21 -6.43
N HIS A 123 -3.84 -12.18 -5.91
CA HIS A 123 -4.20 -11.00 -6.67
C HIS A 123 -2.98 -10.23 -7.21
N LEU A 124 -1.90 -10.14 -6.43
CA LEU A 124 -0.66 -9.51 -6.89
C LEU A 124 -0.03 -10.30 -8.04
N LEU A 125 0.00 -11.64 -7.95
CA LEU A 125 0.52 -12.51 -9.02
C LEU A 125 -0.34 -12.48 -10.29
N GLU A 126 -1.65 -12.26 -10.17
CA GLU A 126 -2.56 -12.12 -11.30
C GLU A 126 -2.47 -10.74 -11.96
N SER A 127 -2.08 -9.71 -11.21
CA SER A 127 -2.06 -8.31 -11.64
C SER A 127 -0.73 -7.92 -12.28
N PHE A 128 0.39 -8.42 -11.76
CA PHE A 128 1.73 -7.99 -12.15
C PHE A 128 2.49 -9.10 -12.90
N ASP A 129 3.20 -8.69 -13.97
CA ASP A 129 4.01 -9.60 -14.79
C ASP A 129 5.29 -10.04 -14.09
N LYS A 130 5.87 -9.14 -13.28
CA LYS A 130 7.10 -9.41 -12.52
C LYS A 130 7.00 -8.83 -11.11
N ILE A 131 7.41 -9.64 -10.14
CA ILE A 131 7.47 -9.24 -8.73
C ILE A 131 8.87 -9.54 -8.21
N TYR A 132 9.55 -8.51 -7.71
CA TYR A 132 10.84 -8.61 -7.06
C TYR A 132 10.67 -8.22 -5.59
N ILE A 133 11.17 -9.04 -4.70
CA ILE A 133 11.11 -8.80 -3.25
C ILE A 133 12.51 -8.98 -2.69
N LEU A 134 13.00 -7.94 -2.02
CA LEU A 134 14.19 -8.02 -1.17
C LEU A 134 13.70 -7.98 0.28
N ASP A 135 13.71 -9.13 0.95
CA ASP A 135 13.40 -9.21 2.37
C ASP A 135 14.61 -8.69 3.17
N LEU A 136 14.34 -7.66 3.96
CA LEU A 136 15.35 -7.04 4.83
C LEU A 136 15.33 -7.62 6.24
N HIS A 137 14.43 -8.59 6.49
CA HIS A 137 14.28 -9.28 7.78
C HIS A 137 14.05 -8.36 8.98
N GLY A 138 14.71 -8.63 10.10
CA GLY A 138 14.63 -7.79 11.30
C GLY A 138 13.32 -7.88 12.05
N ASN A 139 12.59 -9.01 11.95
CA ASN A 139 11.30 -9.19 12.63
C ASN A 139 11.49 -9.62 14.08
N ALA A 140 11.46 -8.65 15.00
CA ALA A 140 11.61 -8.89 16.43
C ALA A 140 10.51 -9.82 17.00
N LYS A 141 9.29 -9.81 16.42
CA LYS A 141 8.20 -10.70 16.86
C LYS A 141 8.46 -12.15 16.47
N LYS A 142 9.15 -12.40 15.37
CA LYS A 142 9.58 -13.74 14.94
C LYS A 142 10.91 -14.17 15.60
N LYS A 143 11.57 -13.27 16.35
CA LYS A 143 12.89 -13.47 16.96
C LYS A 143 13.93 -13.92 15.92
N GLU A 144 13.95 -13.22 14.79
CA GLU A 144 14.89 -13.50 13.72
C GLU A 144 16.33 -13.30 14.19
N VAL A 145 17.24 -14.14 13.70
CA VAL A 145 18.65 -14.12 14.04
C VAL A 145 19.50 -14.14 12.78
N CYS A 146 20.62 -13.46 12.82
CA CYS A 146 21.63 -13.50 11.76
C CYS A 146 22.31 -14.87 11.68
N LEU A 147 23.08 -15.11 10.62
CA LEU A 147 23.82 -16.36 10.41
C LEU A 147 24.84 -16.67 11.52
N ASP A 148 25.32 -15.64 12.21
CA ASP A 148 26.25 -15.76 13.35
C ASP A 148 25.55 -15.98 14.69
N GLY A 149 24.21 -16.06 14.71
CA GLY A 149 23.39 -16.24 15.90
C GLY A 149 23.06 -14.95 16.67
N SER A 150 23.54 -13.80 16.22
CA SER A 150 23.16 -12.50 16.79
C SER A 150 21.71 -12.14 16.43
N VAL A 151 21.11 -11.22 17.21
CA VAL A 151 19.75 -10.71 16.89
C VAL A 151 19.79 -9.96 15.56
N ASP A 152 18.90 -10.33 14.66
CA ASP A 152 18.73 -9.61 13.40
C ASP A 152 18.02 -8.28 13.65
N GLN A 153 18.77 -7.19 13.51
CA GLN A 153 18.26 -5.84 13.77
C GLN A 153 17.46 -5.31 12.59
N ASN A 154 16.32 -4.73 12.88
CA ASN A 154 15.51 -4.08 11.87
C ASN A 154 16.23 -2.84 11.28
N VAL A 155 16.07 -2.62 9.98
CA VAL A 155 16.63 -1.42 9.29
C VAL A 155 15.96 -0.12 9.73
N PHE A 156 14.78 -0.20 10.30
CA PHE A 156 14.08 0.87 11.00
C PHE A 156 13.91 0.46 12.45
N ASP A 157 13.75 1.41 13.35
CA ASP A 157 13.54 1.11 14.78
C ASP A 157 12.08 0.67 15.04
N ILE A 158 11.69 -0.48 14.43
CA ILE A 158 10.35 -1.07 14.52
C ILE A 158 10.41 -2.58 14.77
N MET A 159 9.32 -3.17 15.23
CA MET A 159 9.24 -4.60 15.55
C MET A 159 8.86 -5.51 14.37
N GLN A 160 8.31 -4.95 13.29
CA GLN A 160 7.87 -5.68 12.11
C GLN A 160 9.03 -5.83 11.12
N GLY A 161 9.20 -7.01 10.54
CA GLY A 161 10.14 -7.21 9.44
C GLY A 161 9.74 -6.37 8.21
N VAL A 162 10.71 -6.01 7.42
CA VAL A 162 10.57 -5.07 6.30
C VAL A 162 11.06 -5.69 5.00
N SER A 163 10.42 -5.37 3.90
CA SER A 163 10.88 -5.73 2.56
C SER A 163 10.79 -4.56 1.58
N ILE A 164 11.71 -4.55 0.61
CA ILE A 164 11.62 -3.70 -0.58
C ILE A 164 10.90 -4.53 -1.65
N ASN A 165 9.84 -3.98 -2.19
CA ASN A 165 8.96 -4.67 -3.11
C ASN A 165 8.85 -3.88 -4.40
N LEU A 166 9.09 -4.54 -5.53
CA LEU A 166 8.97 -3.96 -6.85
C LEU A 166 8.01 -4.83 -7.68
N PHE A 167 6.87 -4.25 -8.04
CA PHE A 167 5.85 -4.88 -8.85
C PHE A 167 5.81 -4.19 -10.22
N VAL A 168 5.90 -4.96 -11.30
CA VAL A 168 5.97 -4.46 -12.68
C VAL A 168 4.85 -5.08 -13.51
N LYS A 169 4.12 -4.22 -14.22
CA LYS A 169 3.07 -4.60 -15.17
C LYS A 169 3.36 -4.04 -16.54
#